data_99552b87fda30b43638dbfe20a75f617
#
_entry.id   99552b87fda30b43638dbfe20a75f617
#
_cell.length_a   1.000
_cell.length_b   1.000
_cell.length_c   1.000
_cell.angle_alpha   90.00
_cell.angle_beta   90.00
_cell.angle_gamma   90.00
#
_symmetry.space_group_name_H-M   'P 1'
#
loop_
_entity.id
_entity.type
_entity.pdbx_description
1 polymer ?
#
loop_
_entity_poly.entity_id
_entity_poly.type
_entity_poly.pdbx_seq_one_letter_code
_entity_poly.pdbx_strand_id
1 'polypeptide(L)'
;MGSSKKKCVFPCYFSRLALTLSPQKQAMDALVIINKYYADNEELKQLLLHHSLQVANRALDIARQHPEMGIDTDFVAQAAMLHDIGIFLTDAPGIHCHGTHHYLMHGYLGGQLMRELGMPHVARVCERHTGTGLTPETIAERGLPLPPGNYRPETLEEELICYADKFYSKSHPDRVRSVHDTALSLEKFGHEGVVIFKQWVKKFEPQYADGL
;
A
#
# COMPACT_ATOMS: atom_id res chain seq x y z
N MET A 1 38.12 -21.45 -7.04
CA MET A 1 36.86 -20.95 -7.64
C MET A 1 35.99 -20.45 -6.49
N GLY A 2 36.04 -19.14 -6.24
CA GLY A 2 35.38 -18.51 -5.09
C GLY A 2 34.02 -17.97 -5.47
N SER A 3 32.99 -18.53 -4.86
CA SER A 3 31.61 -18.00 -4.94
C SER A 3 31.52 -16.74 -4.11
N SER A 4 31.45 -15.58 -4.76
CA SER A 4 31.20 -14.29 -4.12
C SER A 4 29.72 -14.20 -3.78
N LYS A 5 29.37 -14.47 -2.52
CA LYS A 5 28.05 -14.11 -1.98
C LYS A 5 27.97 -12.59 -1.94
N LYS A 6 27.20 -12.00 -2.85
CA LYS A 6 26.79 -10.59 -2.75
C LYS A 6 25.97 -10.43 -1.48
N LYS A 7 26.59 -9.85 -0.44
CA LYS A 7 25.85 -9.36 0.74
C LYS A 7 24.96 -8.22 0.27
N CYS A 8 23.64 -8.42 0.32
CA CYS A 8 22.68 -7.36 0.20
C CYS A 8 22.91 -6.42 1.41
N VAL A 9 23.57 -5.31 1.15
CA VAL A 9 23.76 -4.25 2.15
C VAL A 9 22.49 -3.40 2.12
N PHE A 10 21.58 -3.63 3.05
CA PHE A 10 20.51 -2.69 3.36
C PHE A 10 21.11 -1.59 4.24
N PRO A 11 21.43 -0.39 3.72
CA PRO A 11 21.98 0.66 4.56
C PRO A 11 20.87 1.49 5.20
N CYS A 12 20.92 1.59 6.50
CA CYS A 12 20.53 2.76 7.31
C CYS A 12 19.14 3.41 7.19
N TYR A 13 18.19 2.94 6.40
CA TYR A 13 16.85 3.52 6.35
C TYR A 13 15.98 3.15 7.55
N PHE A 14 16.22 2.00 8.17
CA PHE A 14 15.47 1.55 9.35
C PHE A 14 15.67 2.44 10.59
N SER A 15 16.81 3.11 10.72
CA SER A 15 17.08 3.95 11.89
C SER A 15 16.33 5.29 11.91
N ARG A 16 15.79 5.75 10.75
CA ARG A 16 15.03 7.01 10.69
C ARG A 16 13.54 6.82 10.94
N LEU A 17 12.95 5.66 10.60
CA LEU A 17 11.54 5.38 10.92
C LEU A 17 11.34 5.09 12.43
N ALA A 18 12.33 4.49 13.10
CA ALA A 18 12.24 4.15 14.52
C ALA A 18 12.37 5.34 15.48
N LEU A 19 12.79 6.51 15.01
CA LEU A 19 13.14 7.67 15.86
C LEU A 19 12.00 8.69 16.04
N THR A 20 10.82 8.49 15.46
CA THR A 20 9.71 9.46 15.53
C THR A 20 8.48 8.97 16.30
N LEU A 21 8.48 7.76 16.82
CA LEU A 21 7.35 7.25 17.60
C LEU A 21 7.45 7.73 19.05
N SER A 22 6.50 8.59 19.47
CA SER A 22 6.38 9.00 20.85
C SER A 22 6.06 7.80 21.76
N PRO A 23 6.65 7.71 23.00
CA PRO A 23 6.50 6.55 23.87
C PRO A 23 5.09 6.30 24.43
N GLN A 24 4.10 7.11 24.11
CA GLN A 24 2.77 7.10 24.74
C GLN A 24 1.64 6.49 23.91
N LYS A 25 1.87 6.11 22.68
CA LYS A 25 0.94 5.21 21.94
C LYS A 25 1.68 3.91 21.73
N GLN A 26 1.30 2.86 22.45
CA GLN A 26 1.61 1.46 22.08
C GLN A 26 0.81 1.11 20.81
N ALA A 27 1.07 1.86 19.72
CA ALA A 27 0.74 1.39 18.40
C ALA A 27 1.67 0.20 18.16
N MET A 28 1.09 -0.99 17.99
CA MET A 28 1.86 -2.19 17.67
C MET A 28 2.71 -1.87 16.44
N ASP A 29 4.04 -1.96 16.57
CA ASP A 29 4.97 -1.62 15.50
C ASP A 29 4.62 -2.47 14.26
N ALA A 30 4.47 -1.83 13.09
CA ALA A 30 4.17 -2.50 11.84
C ALA A 30 5.14 -3.66 11.55
N LEU A 31 6.41 -3.50 11.90
CA LEU A 31 7.43 -4.55 11.74
C LEU A 31 7.19 -5.75 12.65
N VAL A 32 6.67 -5.53 13.86
CA VAL A 32 6.31 -6.63 14.77
C VAL A 32 5.17 -7.46 14.15
N ILE A 33 4.16 -6.79 13.60
CA ILE A 33 3.04 -7.45 12.93
C ILE A 33 3.53 -8.23 11.71
N ILE A 34 4.28 -7.58 10.81
CA ILE A 34 4.82 -8.24 9.61
C ILE A 34 5.68 -9.44 9.99
N ASN A 35 6.60 -9.31 10.93
CA ASN A 35 7.44 -10.43 11.37
C ASN A 35 6.63 -11.60 11.95
N LYS A 36 5.52 -11.32 12.64
CA LYS A 36 4.64 -12.35 13.17
C LYS A 36 3.95 -13.16 12.07
N TYR A 37 3.35 -12.49 11.07
CA TYR A 37 2.52 -13.16 10.07
C TYR A 37 3.29 -13.67 8.86
N TYR A 38 4.51 -13.24 8.66
CA TYR A 38 5.39 -13.62 7.55
C TYR A 38 6.63 -14.40 8.00
N ALA A 39 6.61 -14.96 9.22
CA ALA A 39 7.74 -15.70 9.80
C ALA A 39 8.18 -16.88 8.94
N ASP A 40 7.22 -17.58 8.33
CA ASP A 40 7.44 -18.81 7.58
C ASP A 40 7.67 -18.61 6.07
N ASN A 41 7.68 -17.35 5.59
CA ASN A 41 7.88 -17.03 4.18
C ASN A 41 8.75 -15.77 4.03
N GLU A 42 10.06 -15.97 4.10
CA GLU A 42 11.03 -14.85 4.06
C GLU A 42 11.02 -14.11 2.71
N GLU A 43 10.81 -14.81 1.59
CA GLU A 43 10.77 -14.20 0.26
C GLU A 43 9.58 -13.24 0.13
N LEU A 44 8.40 -13.70 0.54
CA LEU A 44 7.20 -12.86 0.56
C LEU A 44 7.34 -11.70 1.56
N LYS A 45 7.94 -11.93 2.73
CA LYS A 45 8.21 -10.88 3.71
C LYS A 45 9.10 -9.78 3.15
N GLN A 46 10.19 -10.13 2.48
CA GLN A 46 11.09 -9.16 1.86
C GLN A 46 10.40 -8.37 0.74
N LEU A 47 9.59 -9.04 -0.07
CA LEU A 47 8.78 -8.38 -1.11
C LEU A 47 7.79 -7.38 -0.51
N LEU A 48 7.03 -7.79 0.52
CA LEU A 48 6.09 -6.92 1.22
C LEU A 48 6.81 -5.70 1.82
N LEU A 49 7.91 -5.93 2.55
CA LEU A 49 8.67 -4.86 3.19
C LEU A 49 9.21 -3.86 2.16
N HIS A 50 9.76 -4.36 1.06
CA HIS A 50 10.28 -3.50 0.00
C HIS A 50 9.18 -2.61 -0.61
N HIS A 51 8.05 -3.21 -1.02
CA HIS A 51 6.92 -2.51 -1.59
C HIS A 51 6.32 -1.49 -0.59
N SER A 52 6.05 -1.92 0.63
CA SER A 52 5.45 -1.07 1.66
C SER A 52 6.34 0.12 2.03
N LEU A 53 7.66 -0.06 2.07
CA LEU A 53 8.61 1.03 2.28
C LEU A 53 8.61 2.04 1.12
N GLN A 54 8.50 1.58 -0.13
CA GLN A 54 8.40 2.47 -1.28
C GLN A 54 7.13 3.34 -1.18
N VAL A 55 5.99 2.73 -0.86
CA VAL A 55 4.70 3.42 -0.68
C VAL A 55 4.77 4.42 0.47
N ALA A 56 5.28 3.99 1.64
CA ALA A 56 5.42 4.85 2.82
C ALA A 56 6.31 6.05 2.55
N ASN A 57 7.48 5.82 1.92
CA ASN A 57 8.42 6.91 1.62
C ASN A 57 7.79 7.95 0.69
N ARG A 58 7.11 7.53 -0.41
CA ARG A 58 6.44 8.47 -1.31
C ARG A 58 5.34 9.24 -0.60
N ALA A 59 4.48 8.57 0.17
CA ALA A 59 3.40 9.23 0.90
C ALA A 59 3.94 10.25 1.92
N LEU A 60 4.99 9.91 2.65
CA LEU A 60 5.63 10.82 3.61
C LEU A 60 6.37 11.97 2.93
N ASP A 61 6.99 11.75 1.76
CA ASP A 61 7.62 12.83 0.98
C ASP A 61 6.59 13.84 0.50
N ILE A 62 5.42 13.38 0.03
CA ILE A 62 4.29 14.24 -0.34
C ILE A 62 3.79 15.01 0.88
N ALA A 63 3.55 14.33 2.02
CA ALA A 63 3.07 14.98 3.24
C ALA A 63 4.03 16.09 3.73
N ARG A 64 5.36 15.88 3.60
CA ARG A 64 6.36 16.91 3.94
C ARG A 64 6.36 18.11 2.99
N GLN A 65 6.01 17.90 1.73
CA GLN A 65 5.89 18.98 0.74
C GLN A 65 4.61 19.79 0.91
N HIS A 66 3.60 19.25 1.58
CA HIS A 66 2.28 19.83 1.78
C HIS A 66 1.90 19.93 3.27
N PRO A 67 2.68 20.64 4.12
CA PRO A 67 2.39 20.75 5.55
C PRO A 67 1.03 21.40 5.83
N GLU A 68 0.50 22.19 4.91
CA GLU A 68 -0.81 22.82 4.98
C GLU A 68 -1.97 21.82 4.97
N MET A 69 -1.76 20.62 4.47
CA MET A 69 -2.79 19.57 4.43
C MET A 69 -3.04 18.93 5.81
N GLY A 70 -2.15 19.11 6.78
CA GLY A 70 -2.32 18.59 8.14
C GLY A 70 -2.35 17.06 8.23
N ILE A 71 -1.65 16.36 7.31
CA ILE A 71 -1.61 14.89 7.23
C ILE A 71 -0.96 14.31 8.50
N ASP A 72 -1.60 13.31 9.10
CA ASP A 72 -1.02 12.53 10.20
C ASP A 72 0.09 11.61 9.67
N THR A 73 1.33 12.10 9.72
CA THR A 73 2.50 11.38 9.19
C THR A 73 2.83 10.10 9.97
N ASP A 74 2.53 10.03 11.26
CA ASP A 74 2.73 8.83 12.07
C ASP A 74 1.73 7.73 11.65
N PHE A 75 0.47 8.11 11.44
CA PHE A 75 -0.54 7.21 10.91
C PHE A 75 -0.20 6.76 9.49
N VAL A 76 0.19 7.67 8.59
CA VAL A 76 0.58 7.34 7.21
C VAL A 76 1.74 6.35 7.20
N ALA A 77 2.78 6.57 8.02
CA ALA A 77 3.92 5.67 8.11
C ALA A 77 3.50 4.25 8.50
N GLN A 78 2.66 4.12 9.54
CA GLN A 78 2.18 2.82 10.02
C GLN A 78 1.24 2.16 9.00
N ALA A 79 0.25 2.88 8.50
CA ALA A 79 -0.78 2.34 7.63
C ALA A 79 -0.22 1.95 6.25
N ALA A 80 0.71 2.73 5.69
CA ALA A 80 1.40 2.39 4.46
C ALA A 80 2.25 1.12 4.59
N MET A 81 2.88 0.89 5.74
CA MET A 81 3.62 -0.36 5.99
C MET A 81 2.71 -1.59 6.05
N LEU A 82 1.43 -1.42 6.42
CA LEU A 82 0.48 -2.52 6.66
C LEU A 82 -0.62 -2.64 5.61
N HIS A 83 -0.70 -1.73 4.62
CA HIS A 83 -1.82 -1.70 3.67
C HIS A 83 -2.05 -3.02 2.94
N ASP A 84 -0.98 -3.75 2.69
CA ASP A 84 -0.94 -5.02 1.97
C ASP A 84 -0.78 -6.25 2.89
N ILE A 85 -0.93 -6.10 4.20
CA ILE A 85 -0.64 -7.16 5.17
C ILE A 85 -1.37 -8.48 4.88
N GLY A 86 -2.48 -8.45 4.16
CA GLY A 86 -3.28 -9.64 3.86
C GLY A 86 -2.83 -10.45 2.64
N ILE A 87 -1.76 -10.08 1.91
CA ILE A 87 -1.36 -10.80 0.68
C ILE A 87 -0.98 -12.26 0.94
N PHE A 88 -0.43 -12.61 2.13
CA PHE A 88 -0.04 -13.99 2.47
C PHE A 88 -1.23 -14.97 2.48
N LEU A 89 -2.46 -14.48 2.63
CA LEU A 89 -3.69 -15.27 2.63
C LEU A 89 -4.18 -15.60 1.21
N THR A 90 -3.56 -15.00 0.18
CA THR A 90 -4.03 -15.07 -1.20
C THR A 90 -3.18 -16.01 -2.05
N ASP A 91 -3.76 -16.48 -3.17
CA ASP A 91 -3.07 -17.29 -4.17
C ASP A 91 -2.55 -16.39 -5.30
N ALA A 92 -1.24 -16.13 -5.30
CA ALA A 92 -0.52 -15.41 -6.33
C ALA A 92 0.95 -15.85 -6.36
N PRO A 93 1.26 -17.04 -6.90
CA PRO A 93 2.59 -17.66 -6.84
C PRO A 93 3.71 -16.79 -7.44
N GLY A 94 3.37 -15.96 -8.45
CA GLY A 94 4.34 -15.05 -9.08
C GLY A 94 4.91 -13.97 -8.16
N ILE A 95 4.35 -13.80 -6.96
CA ILE A 95 4.82 -12.92 -5.90
C ILE A 95 4.95 -13.65 -4.56
N HIS A 96 5.19 -14.96 -4.60
CA HIS A 96 5.39 -15.83 -3.43
C HIS A 96 4.19 -15.96 -2.47
N CYS A 97 2.97 -15.61 -2.91
CA CYS A 97 1.73 -15.81 -2.15
C CYS A 97 1.18 -17.20 -2.45
N HIS A 98 1.04 -18.04 -1.41
CA HIS A 98 0.59 -19.42 -1.49
C HIS A 98 -0.63 -19.69 -0.59
N GLY A 99 -1.45 -18.67 -0.35
CA GLY A 99 -2.73 -18.81 0.35
C GLY A 99 -3.81 -19.39 -0.54
N THR A 100 -5.06 -19.29 -0.10
CA THR A 100 -6.21 -19.95 -0.78
C THR A 100 -7.22 -18.97 -1.36
N HIS A 101 -7.11 -17.69 -1.03
CA HIS A 101 -8.06 -16.67 -1.48
C HIS A 101 -7.62 -16.04 -2.79
N HIS A 102 -8.59 -15.57 -3.58
CA HIS A 102 -8.31 -14.78 -4.77
C HIS A 102 -7.50 -13.51 -4.40
N TYR A 103 -6.50 -13.14 -5.21
CA TYR A 103 -5.58 -12.02 -4.89
C TYR A 103 -6.30 -10.70 -4.58
N LEU A 104 -7.40 -10.41 -5.27
CA LEU A 104 -8.19 -9.18 -5.04
C LEU A 104 -8.70 -9.06 -3.59
N MET A 105 -8.79 -10.15 -2.86
CA MET A 105 -9.25 -10.16 -1.46
C MET A 105 -8.20 -9.68 -0.45
N HIS A 106 -6.94 -9.47 -0.87
CA HIS A 106 -5.86 -9.14 0.08
C HIS A 106 -6.17 -7.93 0.97
N GLY A 107 -6.77 -6.88 0.40
CA GLY A 107 -7.15 -5.68 1.15
C GLY A 107 -8.24 -5.96 2.18
N TYR A 108 -9.29 -6.68 1.81
CA TYR A 108 -10.37 -7.08 2.70
C TYR A 108 -9.87 -7.99 3.84
N LEU A 109 -9.08 -9.00 3.51
CA LEU A 109 -8.49 -9.93 4.49
C LEU A 109 -7.51 -9.22 5.44
N GLY A 110 -6.69 -8.32 4.90
CA GLY A 110 -5.82 -7.47 5.70
C GLY A 110 -6.61 -6.57 6.64
N GLY A 111 -7.72 -6.01 6.16
CA GLY A 111 -8.64 -5.21 6.97
C GLY A 111 -9.25 -6.00 8.14
N GLN A 112 -9.67 -7.24 7.90
CA GLN A 112 -10.16 -8.12 8.97
C GLN A 112 -9.07 -8.35 10.04
N LEU A 113 -7.87 -8.71 9.59
CA LEU A 113 -6.73 -8.93 10.48
C LEU A 113 -6.40 -7.68 11.31
N MET A 114 -6.42 -6.49 10.71
CA MET A 114 -6.15 -5.24 11.44
C MET A 114 -7.24 -4.92 12.47
N ARG A 115 -8.51 -5.23 12.19
CA ARG A 115 -9.60 -5.08 13.19
C ARG A 115 -9.41 -6.01 14.38
N GLU A 116 -9.04 -7.27 14.14
CA GLU A 116 -8.74 -8.25 15.20
C GLU A 116 -7.59 -7.78 16.10
N LEU A 117 -6.63 -7.05 15.54
CA LEU A 117 -5.51 -6.43 16.27
C LEU A 117 -5.87 -5.08 16.93
N GLY A 118 -7.13 -4.64 16.86
CA GLY A 118 -7.57 -3.37 17.44
C GLY A 118 -7.13 -2.13 16.66
N MET A 119 -6.82 -2.26 15.36
CA MET A 119 -6.34 -1.19 14.48
C MET A 119 -7.36 -0.83 13.38
N PRO A 120 -8.57 -0.35 13.73
CA PRO A 120 -9.67 -0.15 12.76
C PRO A 120 -9.36 0.90 11.69
N HIS A 121 -8.55 1.91 11.99
CA HIS A 121 -8.16 2.93 11.00
C HIS A 121 -7.19 2.36 9.96
N VAL A 122 -6.24 1.52 10.35
CA VAL A 122 -5.35 0.80 9.43
C VAL A 122 -6.15 -0.22 8.60
N ALA A 123 -7.13 -0.88 9.20
CA ALA A 123 -8.04 -1.79 8.48
C ALA A 123 -8.72 -1.11 7.29
N ARG A 124 -9.17 0.15 7.45
CA ARG A 124 -9.77 0.93 6.36
C ARG A 124 -8.79 1.17 5.21
N VAL A 125 -7.52 1.48 5.52
CA VAL A 125 -6.48 1.64 4.49
C VAL A 125 -6.26 0.34 3.74
N CYS A 126 -6.16 -0.80 4.43
CA CYS A 126 -6.05 -2.11 3.78
C CYS A 126 -7.19 -2.35 2.80
N GLU A 127 -8.43 -2.11 3.20
CA GLU A 127 -9.61 -2.37 2.38
C GLU A 127 -9.75 -1.44 1.17
N ARG A 128 -9.24 -0.20 1.27
CA ARG A 128 -9.58 0.90 0.36
C ARG A 128 -8.48 1.30 -0.61
N HIS A 129 -7.33 0.60 -0.60
CA HIS A 129 -6.20 0.96 -1.48
C HIS A 129 -6.24 0.30 -2.87
N THR A 130 -7.11 -0.69 -3.11
CA THR A 130 -7.14 -1.42 -4.39
C THR A 130 -7.66 -0.55 -5.53
N GLY A 131 -6.86 -0.45 -6.61
CA GLY A 131 -7.18 0.44 -7.72
C GLY A 131 -7.24 1.91 -7.29
N THR A 132 -8.34 2.59 -7.59
CA THR A 132 -8.69 3.92 -7.06
C THR A 132 -9.90 3.83 -6.12
N GLY A 133 -10.15 2.64 -5.59
CA GLY A 133 -11.31 2.27 -4.81
C GLY A 133 -12.36 1.52 -5.62
N LEU A 134 -13.14 0.67 -4.95
CA LEU A 134 -14.19 -0.13 -5.55
C LEU A 134 -15.53 0.22 -4.88
N THR A 135 -16.58 0.40 -5.69
CA THR A 135 -17.94 0.63 -5.21
C THR A 135 -18.75 -0.67 -5.16
N PRO A 136 -19.84 -0.71 -4.40
CA PRO A 136 -20.74 -1.86 -4.41
C PRO A 136 -21.24 -2.20 -5.82
N GLU A 137 -21.53 -1.18 -6.64
CA GLU A 137 -21.98 -1.33 -8.02
C GLU A 137 -20.89 -1.99 -8.86
N THR A 138 -19.65 -1.49 -8.79
CA THR A 138 -18.50 -2.07 -9.51
C THR A 138 -18.25 -3.53 -9.12
N ILE A 139 -18.39 -3.86 -7.84
CA ILE A 139 -18.24 -5.22 -7.34
C ILE A 139 -19.31 -6.13 -7.93
N ALA A 140 -20.57 -5.69 -7.90
CA ALA A 140 -21.69 -6.47 -8.42
C ALA A 140 -21.62 -6.63 -9.96
N GLU A 141 -21.41 -5.55 -10.70
CA GLU A 141 -21.37 -5.54 -12.16
C GLU A 141 -20.25 -6.41 -12.74
N ARG A 142 -19.09 -6.41 -12.06
CA ARG A 142 -17.90 -7.17 -12.50
C ARG A 142 -17.79 -8.55 -11.86
N GLY A 143 -18.72 -8.93 -10.98
CA GLY A 143 -18.68 -10.20 -10.24
C GLY A 143 -17.37 -10.37 -9.45
N LEU A 144 -16.87 -9.29 -8.83
CA LEU A 144 -15.62 -9.34 -8.10
C LEU A 144 -15.76 -10.19 -6.83
N PRO A 145 -14.73 -10.97 -6.44
CA PRO A 145 -14.76 -11.84 -5.27
C PRO A 145 -14.57 -11.06 -3.96
N LEU A 146 -15.40 -10.04 -3.74
CA LEU A 146 -15.39 -9.20 -2.54
C LEU A 146 -16.79 -9.17 -1.94
N PRO A 147 -16.92 -9.12 -0.61
CA PRO A 147 -18.20 -8.80 0.02
C PRO A 147 -18.75 -7.46 -0.47
N PRO A 148 -20.09 -7.31 -0.57
CA PRO A 148 -20.68 -6.02 -0.90
C PRO A 148 -20.24 -4.95 0.09
N GLY A 149 -19.72 -3.83 -0.42
CA GLY A 149 -19.19 -2.75 0.43
C GLY A 149 -18.62 -1.60 -0.37
N ASN A 150 -18.39 -0.47 0.29
CA ASN A 150 -17.70 0.67 -0.28
C ASN A 150 -16.21 0.60 0.12
N TYR A 151 -15.36 0.34 -0.84
CA TYR A 151 -13.91 0.24 -0.69
C TYR A 151 -13.18 1.44 -1.32
N ARG A 152 -13.82 2.59 -1.39
CA ARG A 152 -13.19 3.86 -1.79
C ARG A 152 -12.47 4.52 -0.62
N PRO A 153 -11.30 5.13 -0.84
CA PRO A 153 -10.69 6.02 0.15
C PRO A 153 -11.65 7.17 0.53
N GLU A 154 -11.71 7.51 1.82
CA GLU A 154 -12.60 8.55 2.36
C GLU A 154 -11.85 9.61 3.16
N THR A 155 -10.66 9.29 3.70
CA THR A 155 -9.82 10.27 4.39
C THR A 155 -8.64 10.70 3.52
N LEU A 156 -8.03 11.81 3.87
CA LEU A 156 -6.88 12.33 3.16
C LEU A 156 -5.70 11.34 3.18
N GLU A 157 -5.47 10.67 4.29
CA GLU A 157 -4.42 9.68 4.45
C GLU A 157 -4.72 8.40 3.65
N GLU A 158 -6.00 7.96 3.62
CA GLU A 158 -6.42 6.83 2.78
C GLU A 158 -6.18 7.12 1.30
N GLU A 159 -6.56 8.33 0.83
CA GLU A 159 -6.30 8.75 -0.55
C GLU A 159 -4.81 8.83 -0.87
N LEU A 160 -4.02 9.42 0.03
CA LEU A 160 -2.59 9.59 -0.14
C LEU A 160 -1.86 8.25 -0.24
N ILE A 161 -2.17 7.29 0.65
CA ILE A 161 -1.55 5.96 0.62
C ILE A 161 -2.01 5.21 -0.64
N CYS A 162 -3.32 5.26 -0.97
CA CYS A 162 -3.84 4.67 -2.19
C CYS A 162 -3.17 5.26 -3.45
N TYR A 163 -2.98 6.58 -3.51
CA TYR A 163 -2.26 7.26 -4.59
C TYR A 163 -0.81 6.79 -4.68
N ALA A 164 -0.07 6.82 -3.57
CA ALA A 164 1.34 6.44 -3.53
C ALA A 164 1.57 4.99 -3.98
N ASP A 165 0.68 4.06 -3.63
CA ASP A 165 0.75 2.66 -4.02
C ASP A 165 0.71 2.45 -5.55
N LYS A 166 0.03 3.32 -6.31
CA LYS A 166 -0.14 3.13 -7.77
C LYS A 166 1.17 3.15 -8.55
N PHE A 167 2.22 3.73 -8.00
CA PHE A 167 3.51 3.88 -8.67
C PHE A 167 4.41 2.64 -8.61
N TYR A 168 4.08 1.68 -7.75
CA TYR A 168 4.91 0.51 -7.44
C TYR A 168 4.21 -0.80 -7.81
N SER A 169 4.99 -1.84 -8.07
CA SER A 169 4.48 -3.15 -8.43
C SER A 169 5.25 -4.24 -7.70
N LYS A 170 4.55 -5.13 -7.02
CA LYS A 170 5.13 -6.30 -6.35
C LYS A 170 5.80 -7.28 -7.32
N SER A 171 5.27 -7.41 -8.54
CA SER A 171 5.85 -8.27 -9.59
C SER A 171 7.05 -7.65 -10.32
N HIS A 172 7.27 -6.33 -10.15
CA HIS A 172 8.39 -5.61 -10.73
C HIS A 172 8.93 -4.61 -9.70
N PRO A 173 9.54 -5.07 -8.60
CA PRO A 173 9.85 -4.25 -7.43
C PRO A 173 10.85 -3.11 -7.71
N ASP A 174 11.73 -3.27 -8.70
CA ASP A 174 12.74 -2.28 -9.06
C ASP A 174 12.21 -1.18 -10.00
N ARG A 175 10.95 -1.31 -10.47
CA ARG A 175 10.36 -0.36 -11.42
C ARG A 175 9.41 0.60 -10.71
N VAL A 176 9.73 1.89 -10.75
CA VAL A 176 8.82 2.97 -10.37
C VAL A 176 8.14 3.50 -11.64
N ARG A 177 6.80 3.54 -11.65
CA ARG A 177 6.05 4.11 -12.78
C ARG A 177 6.09 5.63 -12.73
N SER A 178 6.11 6.26 -13.92
CA SER A 178 5.81 7.69 -14.03
C SER A 178 4.32 7.96 -13.76
N VAL A 179 3.95 9.22 -13.54
CA VAL A 179 2.53 9.61 -13.41
C VAL A 179 1.75 9.23 -14.68
N HIS A 180 2.33 9.47 -15.85
CA HIS A 180 1.73 9.13 -17.15
C HIS A 180 1.54 7.59 -17.29
N ASP A 181 2.59 6.78 -17.02
CA ASP A 181 2.49 5.31 -17.11
C ASP A 181 1.48 4.76 -16.10
N THR A 182 1.38 5.40 -14.94
CA THR A 182 0.40 5.02 -13.91
C THR A 182 -1.03 5.28 -14.41
N ALA A 183 -1.30 6.45 -14.98
CA ALA A 183 -2.61 6.77 -15.57
C ALA A 183 -2.98 5.76 -16.67
N LEU A 184 -2.06 5.48 -17.60
CA LEU A 184 -2.27 4.46 -18.65
C LEU A 184 -2.55 3.07 -18.06
N SER A 185 -1.85 2.69 -16.99
CA SER A 185 -2.07 1.38 -16.35
C SER A 185 -3.46 1.22 -15.72
N LEU A 186 -4.12 2.32 -15.39
CA LEU A 186 -5.46 2.34 -14.81
C LEU A 186 -6.57 2.27 -15.85
N GLU A 187 -6.32 2.65 -17.11
CA GLU A 187 -7.31 2.62 -18.19
C GLU A 187 -7.96 1.24 -18.38
N LYS A 188 -7.19 0.18 -18.21
CA LYS A 188 -7.69 -1.21 -18.30
C LYS A 188 -8.77 -1.54 -17.26
N PHE A 189 -8.85 -0.77 -16.18
CA PHE A 189 -9.86 -0.94 -15.13
C PHE A 189 -11.06 -0.02 -15.29
N GLY A 190 -11.04 0.87 -16.29
CA GLY A 190 -12.12 1.79 -16.63
C GLY A 190 -11.73 3.27 -16.47
N HIS A 191 -12.45 4.12 -17.17
CA HIS A 191 -12.17 5.56 -17.25
C HIS A 191 -12.30 6.27 -15.89
N GLU A 192 -13.21 5.84 -15.04
CA GLU A 192 -13.43 6.45 -13.72
C GLU A 192 -12.16 6.43 -12.86
N GLY A 193 -11.43 5.30 -12.85
CA GLY A 193 -10.18 5.18 -12.10
C GLY A 193 -9.12 6.17 -12.55
N VAL A 194 -9.05 6.43 -13.86
CA VAL A 194 -8.13 7.44 -14.41
C VAL A 194 -8.52 8.86 -13.98
N VAL A 195 -9.81 9.17 -13.99
CA VAL A 195 -10.31 10.49 -13.55
C VAL A 195 -9.97 10.74 -12.09
N ILE A 196 -10.21 9.77 -11.21
CA ILE A 196 -9.87 9.86 -9.78
C ILE A 196 -8.36 10.04 -9.60
N PHE A 197 -7.56 9.23 -10.30
CA PHE A 197 -6.10 9.34 -10.23
C PHE A 197 -5.60 10.73 -10.66
N LYS A 198 -6.13 11.30 -11.74
CA LYS A 198 -5.81 12.66 -12.19
C LYS A 198 -6.18 13.74 -11.16
N GLN A 199 -7.28 13.55 -10.42
CA GLN A 199 -7.65 14.42 -9.30
C GLN A 199 -6.62 14.32 -8.17
N TRP A 200 -6.15 13.12 -7.83
CA TRP A 200 -5.10 12.93 -6.85
C TRP A 200 -3.76 13.52 -7.28
N VAL A 201 -3.39 13.44 -8.58
CA VAL A 201 -2.20 14.11 -9.09
C VAL A 201 -2.30 15.63 -8.86
N LYS A 202 -3.43 16.24 -9.19
CA LYS A 202 -3.65 17.69 -8.95
C LYS A 202 -3.59 18.04 -7.46
N LYS A 203 -4.00 17.12 -6.60
CA LYS A 203 -4.05 17.29 -5.14
C LYS A 203 -2.68 17.14 -4.49
N PHE A 204 -1.94 16.09 -4.85
CA PHE A 204 -0.72 15.66 -4.16
C PHE A 204 0.57 16.03 -4.87
N GLU A 205 0.57 16.10 -6.19
CA GLU A 205 1.76 16.40 -7.01
C GLU A 205 1.37 17.27 -8.22
N PRO A 206 0.85 18.50 -7.97
CA PRO A 206 0.32 19.40 -9.02
C PRO A 206 1.32 19.73 -10.13
N GLN A 207 2.63 19.65 -9.86
CA GLN A 207 3.70 19.84 -10.84
C GLN A 207 3.65 18.84 -12.02
N TYR A 208 2.93 17.73 -11.88
CA TYR A 208 2.76 16.73 -12.93
C TYR A 208 1.37 16.75 -13.59
N ALA A 209 0.51 17.70 -13.22
CA ALA A 209 -0.87 17.73 -13.71
C ALA A 209 -1.01 18.14 -15.18
N ASP A 210 -0.11 19.00 -15.68
CA ASP A 210 -0.19 19.58 -17.03
C ASP A 210 0.16 18.60 -18.17
N GLY A 211 0.65 17.41 -17.85
CA GLY A 211 1.02 16.37 -18.82
C GLY A 211 0.07 15.15 -18.88
N LEU A 212 -1.14 15.25 -18.27
CA LEU A 212 -2.05 14.12 -18.09
C LEU A 212 -3.34 14.20 -18.93
#